data_0aa9775459a1549b1ca03eaf9bf27249
#
_entry.id   0aa9775459a1549b1ca03eaf9bf27249
#
_cell.length_a   1.000
_cell.length_b   1.000
_cell.length_c   1.000
_cell.angle_alpha   90.00
_cell.angle_beta   90.00
_cell.angle_gamma   90.00
#
_symmetry.space_group_name_H-M   'P 1'
#
loop_
_entity.id
_entity.type
_entity.pdbx_description
1 polymer ?
#
loop_
_entity_poly.entity_id
_entity_poly.type
_entity_poly.pdbx_seq_one_letter_code
_entity_poly.pdbx_strand_id
1 'polypeptide(L)'
;MVNYILTRHDYPMIVVRSRRKSEYLEALHQTDLEVGPVPSDGAHAGIKDIRPFLKYFNDLVATEVYNDVLFVSERNENVWWYDGERIAFRTPNYTKILNAMRTQPTLTLADMKDETGISMTAIQKLLDQLISKKYVERGERDGSWRVFVSQ
;
A
#
# COMPACT_ATOMS: atom_id res chain seq x y z
N MET A 1 -3.26 -8.35 18.35
CA MET A 1 -2.37 -8.19 19.55
C MET A 1 -1.15 -7.32 19.26
N VAL A 2 -0.37 -7.57 18.18
CA VAL A 2 0.86 -6.80 17.87
C VAL A 2 0.61 -5.29 17.79
N ASN A 3 -0.35 -4.84 16.97
CA ASN A 3 -0.67 -3.41 16.83
C ASN A 3 -1.10 -2.75 18.15
N TYR A 4 -1.75 -3.49 19.04
CA TYR A 4 -2.07 -2.99 20.37
C TYR A 4 -0.81 -2.71 21.22
N ILE A 5 0.19 -3.58 21.13
CA ILE A 5 1.47 -3.39 21.81
C ILE A 5 2.22 -2.19 21.22
N LEU A 6 2.31 -2.12 19.90
CA LEU A 6 2.98 -1.01 19.21
C LEU A 6 2.38 0.35 19.58
N THR A 7 1.05 0.49 19.52
CA THR A 7 0.38 1.75 19.87
C THR A 7 0.51 2.13 21.34
N ARG A 8 0.63 1.16 22.25
CA ARG A 8 0.92 1.46 23.67
C ARG A 8 2.32 2.00 23.92
N HIS A 9 3.23 1.83 22.99
CA HIS A 9 4.61 2.29 23.04
C HIS A 9 4.89 3.40 22.02
N ASP A 10 3.84 4.11 21.58
CA ASP A 10 3.92 5.23 20.64
C ASP A 10 4.51 4.86 19.24
N TYR A 11 4.43 3.59 18.87
CA TYR A 11 4.74 3.16 17.52
C TYR A 11 3.50 3.18 16.62
N PRO A 12 3.64 3.46 15.33
CA PRO A 12 2.53 3.36 14.40
C PRO A 12 2.05 1.91 14.24
N MET A 13 0.80 1.77 13.82
CA MET A 13 0.27 0.47 13.45
C MET A 13 0.94 -0.03 12.17
N ILE A 14 1.28 -1.32 12.15
CA ILE A 14 1.83 -1.97 10.97
C ILE A 14 0.76 -2.77 10.23
N VAL A 15 0.91 -2.85 8.91
CA VAL A 15 0.04 -3.64 8.05
C VAL A 15 0.88 -4.55 7.17
N VAL A 16 0.61 -5.86 7.23
CA VAL A 16 1.18 -6.79 6.26
C VAL A 16 0.36 -6.68 4.97
N ARG A 17 0.88 -5.98 3.99
CA ARG A 17 0.20 -5.72 2.72
C ARG A 17 0.16 -6.96 1.84
N SER A 18 -0.90 -7.12 1.04
CA SER A 18 -1.11 -8.32 0.22
C SER A 18 0.08 -8.64 -0.69
N ARG A 19 0.74 -7.63 -1.24
CA ARG A 19 1.93 -7.77 -2.09
C ARG A 19 3.16 -8.31 -1.35
N ARG A 20 3.25 -8.12 -0.01
CA ARG A 20 4.34 -8.64 0.83
C ARG A 20 3.94 -9.90 1.60
N LYS A 21 2.79 -10.50 1.26
CA LYS A 21 2.29 -11.70 1.93
C LYS A 21 3.26 -12.89 1.80
N SER A 22 3.89 -13.04 0.63
CA SER A 22 4.88 -14.09 0.40
C SER A 22 6.09 -13.99 1.33
N GLU A 23 6.62 -12.78 1.52
CA GLU A 23 7.74 -12.52 2.44
C GLU A 23 7.38 -12.86 3.89
N TYR A 24 6.15 -12.48 4.30
CA TYR A 24 5.63 -12.80 5.62
C TYR A 24 5.51 -14.32 5.83
N LEU A 25 4.91 -15.04 4.87
CA LEU A 25 4.75 -16.49 4.95
C LEU A 25 6.10 -17.21 4.93
N GLU A 26 7.06 -16.73 4.15
CA GLU A 26 8.41 -17.28 4.11
C GLU A 26 9.13 -17.09 5.45
N ALA A 27 9.04 -15.91 6.07
CA ALA A 27 9.64 -15.66 7.38
C ALA A 27 9.02 -16.55 8.48
N LEU A 28 7.72 -16.79 8.43
CA LEU A 28 7.06 -17.75 9.32
C LEU A 28 7.53 -19.18 9.07
N HIS A 29 7.57 -19.60 7.80
CA HIS A 29 7.99 -20.95 7.42
C HIS A 29 9.43 -21.24 7.86
N GLN A 30 10.35 -20.31 7.65
CA GLN A 30 11.74 -20.44 8.11
C GLN A 30 11.82 -20.55 9.64
N THR A 31 11.02 -19.76 10.36
CA THR A 31 10.95 -19.84 11.82
C THR A 31 10.39 -21.18 12.28
N ASP A 32 9.33 -21.68 11.63
CA ASP A 32 8.73 -23.00 11.95
C ASP A 32 9.70 -24.16 11.70
N LEU A 33 10.51 -24.08 10.63
CA LEU A 33 11.55 -25.08 10.36
C LEU A 33 12.62 -25.13 11.45
N GLU A 34 13.01 -23.97 11.99
CA GLU A 34 14.02 -23.85 13.06
C GLU A 34 13.45 -24.30 14.43
N VAL A 35 12.19 -23.97 14.71
CA VAL A 35 11.53 -24.28 15.98
C VAL A 35 11.07 -25.75 16.01
N GLY A 36 10.67 -26.30 14.87
CA GLY A 36 10.11 -27.63 14.75
C GLY A 36 8.63 -27.71 15.17
N PRO A 37 8.03 -28.91 15.11
CA PRO A 37 6.61 -29.10 15.40
C PRO A 37 6.31 -28.83 16.89
N VAL A 38 5.15 -28.21 17.14
CA VAL A 38 4.62 -28.02 18.50
C VAL A 38 4.23 -29.40 19.08
N PRO A 39 4.66 -29.73 20.29
CA PRO A 39 4.24 -30.96 20.96
C PRO A 39 2.73 -31.04 21.09
N SER A 40 2.18 -32.26 20.89
CA SER A 40 0.73 -32.50 20.92
C SER A 40 0.07 -32.27 22.28
N ASP A 41 0.87 -32.25 23.36
CA ASP A 41 0.42 -32.01 24.74
C ASP A 41 0.29 -30.52 25.07
N GLY A 42 0.56 -29.60 24.11
CA GLY A 42 0.54 -28.17 24.33
C GLY A 42 1.67 -27.67 25.22
N ALA A 43 2.60 -28.53 25.60
CA ALA A 43 3.80 -28.12 26.32
C ALA A 43 4.60 -27.15 25.45
N HIS A 44 5.30 -26.22 26.09
CA HIS A 44 6.05 -25.18 25.41
C HIS A 44 6.99 -25.77 24.37
N ALA A 45 6.71 -25.50 23.10
CA ALA A 45 7.72 -25.64 22.06
C ALA A 45 8.91 -24.80 22.51
N GLY A 46 10.04 -25.44 22.74
CA GLY A 46 11.26 -24.69 23.09
C GLY A 46 11.56 -23.77 21.91
N ILE A 47 11.38 -22.47 22.11
CA ILE A 47 11.71 -21.47 21.10
C ILE A 47 13.21 -21.54 20.87
N LYS A 48 13.63 -22.26 19.84
CA LYS A 48 15.04 -22.42 19.53
C LYS A 48 15.58 -21.23 18.77
N ASP A 49 14.90 -20.78 17.74
CA ASP A 49 15.29 -19.63 16.94
C ASP A 49 14.13 -18.96 16.22
N ILE A 50 13.76 -17.77 16.67
CA ILE A 50 12.73 -16.92 16.05
C ILE A 50 13.35 -15.76 15.23
N ARG A 51 14.69 -15.74 15.06
CA ARG A 51 15.40 -14.65 14.37
C ARG A 51 14.90 -14.39 12.95
N PRO A 52 14.54 -15.38 12.11
CA PRO A 52 14.02 -15.10 10.79
C PRO A 52 12.76 -14.23 10.83
N PHE A 53 11.81 -14.57 11.71
CA PHE A 53 10.59 -13.77 11.88
C PHE A 53 10.88 -12.41 12.53
N LEU A 54 11.74 -12.35 13.55
CA LEU A 54 12.11 -11.08 14.19
C LEU A 54 12.80 -10.13 13.21
N LYS A 55 13.68 -10.63 12.34
CA LYS A 55 14.29 -9.82 11.28
C LYS A 55 13.24 -9.23 10.35
N TYR A 56 12.37 -10.08 9.79
CA TYR A 56 11.26 -9.63 8.95
C TYR A 56 10.41 -8.56 9.65
N PHE A 57 10.06 -8.81 10.91
CA PHE A 57 9.21 -7.91 11.68
C PHE A 57 9.89 -6.55 11.94
N ASN A 58 11.16 -6.53 12.31
CA ASN A 58 11.92 -5.30 12.48
C ASN A 58 12.01 -4.50 11.18
N ASP A 59 12.28 -5.17 10.05
CA ASP A 59 12.32 -4.53 8.74
C ASP A 59 10.96 -3.94 8.34
N LEU A 60 9.87 -4.65 8.67
CA LEU A 60 8.51 -4.17 8.44
C LEU A 60 8.22 -2.92 9.28
N VAL A 61 8.47 -2.95 10.58
CA VAL A 61 8.26 -1.79 11.48
C VAL A 61 9.09 -0.60 11.03
N ALA A 62 10.37 -0.80 10.75
CA ALA A 62 11.26 0.27 10.29
C ALA A 62 10.76 0.90 8.98
N THR A 63 10.29 0.08 8.04
CA THR A 63 9.74 0.55 6.75
C THR A 63 8.46 1.35 6.95
N GLU A 64 7.52 0.88 7.76
CA GLU A 64 6.25 1.58 8.02
C GLU A 64 6.51 2.91 8.74
N VAL A 65 7.35 2.94 9.77
CA VAL A 65 7.75 4.19 10.46
C VAL A 65 8.38 5.19 9.48
N TYR A 66 9.29 4.74 8.63
CA TYR A 66 9.93 5.60 7.64
C TYR A 66 8.92 6.17 6.64
N ASN A 67 8.02 5.33 6.14
CA ASN A 67 6.96 5.75 5.22
C ASN A 67 5.98 6.71 5.87
N ASP A 68 5.61 6.51 7.13
CA ASP A 68 4.74 7.42 7.87
C ASP A 68 5.38 8.81 8.05
N VAL A 69 6.67 8.85 8.40
CA VAL A 69 7.42 10.11 8.50
C VAL A 69 7.46 10.82 7.15
N LEU A 70 7.74 10.10 6.07
CA LEU A 70 7.71 10.67 4.72
C LEU A 70 6.32 11.18 4.36
N PHE A 71 5.27 10.40 4.61
CA PHE A 71 3.89 10.77 4.31
C PHE A 71 3.48 12.07 5.02
N VAL A 72 3.78 12.18 6.33
CA VAL A 72 3.46 13.38 7.12
C VAL A 72 4.26 14.60 6.68
N SER A 73 5.53 14.41 6.31
CA SER A 73 6.43 15.48 5.87
C SER A 73 6.27 15.88 4.40
N GLU A 74 5.68 15.01 3.58
CA GLU A 74 5.57 15.23 2.14
C GLU A 74 4.64 16.41 1.82
N ARG A 75 5.16 17.40 1.09
CA ARG A 75 4.44 18.60 0.63
C ARG A 75 4.40 18.70 -0.89
N ASN A 76 4.88 17.67 -1.58
CA ASN A 76 4.99 17.70 -3.02
C ASN A 76 3.69 17.22 -3.68
N GLU A 77 2.98 18.13 -4.36
CA GLU A 77 1.75 17.82 -5.09
C GLU A 77 1.92 16.80 -6.21
N ASN A 78 3.14 16.51 -6.64
CA ASN A 78 3.44 15.49 -7.64
C ASN A 78 3.53 14.09 -7.05
N VAL A 79 3.45 13.96 -5.73
CA VAL A 79 3.54 12.67 -5.03
C VAL A 79 2.17 12.19 -4.62
N TRP A 80 1.90 10.95 -4.92
CA TRP A 80 0.68 10.26 -4.53
C TRP A 80 1.01 9.03 -3.71
N TRP A 81 0.29 8.88 -2.60
CA TRP A 81 0.45 7.75 -1.70
C TRP A 81 -0.70 6.77 -1.89
N TYR A 82 -0.37 5.54 -2.20
CA TYR A 82 -1.32 4.47 -2.37
C TYR A 82 -0.82 3.19 -1.71
N ASP A 83 -1.64 2.60 -0.85
CA ASP A 83 -1.32 1.38 -0.09
C ASP A 83 0.08 1.42 0.58
N GLY A 84 0.45 2.56 1.15
CA GLY A 84 1.74 2.80 1.82
C GLY A 84 2.92 2.90 0.87
N GLU A 85 2.70 3.04 -0.42
CA GLU A 85 3.75 3.33 -1.40
C GLU A 85 3.73 4.77 -1.85
N ARG A 86 4.94 5.30 -1.98
CA ARG A 86 5.18 6.64 -2.49
C ARG A 86 5.38 6.59 -4.00
N ILE A 87 4.48 7.19 -4.74
CA ILE A 87 4.51 7.25 -6.20
C ILE A 87 4.72 8.70 -6.63
N ALA A 88 5.83 8.97 -7.31
CA ALA A 88 6.14 10.30 -7.83
C ALA A 88 5.78 10.43 -9.32
N PHE A 89 5.07 11.48 -9.67
CA PHE A 89 4.71 11.82 -11.04
C PHE A 89 5.47 13.06 -11.53
N ARG A 90 5.47 13.28 -12.84
CA ARG A 90 6.10 14.45 -13.46
C ARG A 90 5.35 15.76 -13.19
N THR A 91 4.04 15.69 -13.02
CA THR A 91 3.15 16.84 -12.83
C THR A 91 2.05 16.53 -11.83
N PRO A 92 1.51 17.53 -11.12
CA PRO A 92 0.45 17.33 -10.14
C PRO A 92 -0.90 16.92 -10.78
N ASN A 93 -1.02 16.99 -12.11
CA ASN A 93 -2.25 16.62 -12.79
C ASN A 93 -2.60 15.14 -12.62
N TYR A 94 -1.60 14.27 -12.50
CA TYR A 94 -1.83 12.85 -12.22
C TYR A 94 -2.44 12.64 -10.84
N THR A 95 -1.90 13.29 -9.84
CA THR A 95 -2.38 13.18 -8.45
C THR A 95 -3.78 13.75 -8.30
N LYS A 96 -4.09 14.86 -8.98
CA LYS A 96 -5.44 15.45 -9.01
C LYS A 96 -6.46 14.45 -9.58
N ILE A 97 -6.17 13.84 -10.73
CA ILE A 97 -7.06 12.86 -11.36
C ILE A 97 -7.23 11.62 -10.46
N LEU A 98 -6.13 11.07 -9.91
CA LEU A 98 -6.18 9.90 -9.04
C LEU A 98 -6.97 10.16 -7.75
N ASN A 99 -6.83 11.34 -7.16
CA ASN A 99 -7.59 11.73 -5.97
C ASN A 99 -9.08 11.90 -6.28
N ALA A 100 -9.42 12.54 -7.40
CA ALA A 100 -10.81 12.66 -7.86
C ALA A 100 -11.46 11.28 -8.02
N MET A 101 -10.80 10.36 -8.73
CA MET A 101 -11.28 8.99 -8.93
C MET A 101 -11.41 8.20 -7.63
N ARG A 102 -10.52 8.42 -6.66
CA ARG A 102 -10.59 7.75 -5.36
C ARG A 102 -11.78 8.24 -4.54
N THR A 103 -12.11 9.52 -4.66
CA THR A 103 -13.25 10.13 -3.96
C THR A 103 -14.57 9.74 -4.61
N GLN A 104 -14.61 9.71 -5.96
CA GLN A 104 -15.78 9.35 -6.74
C GLN A 104 -15.40 8.38 -7.88
N PRO A 105 -15.56 7.08 -7.68
CA PRO A 105 -15.12 6.08 -8.66
C PRO A 105 -15.96 6.02 -9.95
N THR A 106 -17.03 6.81 -10.04
CA THR A 106 -17.94 6.87 -11.20
C THR A 106 -17.89 8.22 -11.93
N LEU A 107 -16.77 8.92 -11.89
CA LEU A 107 -16.61 10.21 -12.56
C LEU A 107 -16.56 10.07 -14.09
N THR A 108 -17.32 10.93 -14.78
CA THR A 108 -17.15 11.12 -16.23
C THR A 108 -15.97 12.04 -16.53
N LEU A 109 -15.55 12.11 -17.79
CA LEU A 109 -14.52 13.05 -18.23
C LEU A 109 -14.93 14.52 -17.98
N ALA A 110 -16.22 14.81 -18.06
CA ALA A 110 -16.77 16.16 -17.78
C ALA A 110 -16.63 16.48 -16.30
N ASP A 111 -17.03 15.55 -15.42
CA ASP A 111 -16.91 15.73 -13.97
C ASP A 111 -15.44 15.91 -13.56
N MET A 112 -14.53 15.11 -14.12
CA MET A 112 -13.09 15.25 -13.88
C MET A 112 -12.55 16.62 -14.30
N LYS A 113 -13.02 17.16 -15.45
CA LYS A 113 -12.65 18.50 -15.89
C LYS A 113 -13.11 19.55 -14.89
N ASP A 114 -14.37 19.46 -14.45
CA ASP A 114 -14.95 20.44 -13.53
C ASP A 114 -14.28 20.39 -12.15
N GLU A 115 -13.94 19.21 -11.66
CA GLU A 115 -13.27 19.03 -10.38
C GLU A 115 -11.79 19.41 -10.40
N THR A 116 -11.06 19.06 -11.48
CA THR A 116 -9.60 19.25 -11.53
C THR A 116 -9.15 20.52 -12.24
N GLY A 117 -10.03 21.14 -13.03
CA GLY A 117 -9.69 22.26 -13.92
C GLY A 117 -8.83 21.88 -15.13
N ILE A 118 -8.64 20.60 -15.41
CA ILE A 118 -7.82 20.09 -16.50
C ILE A 118 -8.71 19.90 -17.74
N SER A 119 -8.22 20.26 -18.93
CA SER A 119 -8.99 20.05 -20.17
C SER A 119 -9.26 18.58 -20.45
N MET A 120 -10.43 18.27 -21.04
CA MET A 120 -10.84 16.88 -21.34
C MET A 120 -9.80 16.12 -22.19
N THR A 121 -9.20 16.79 -23.17
CA THR A 121 -8.15 16.21 -24.01
C THR A 121 -6.90 15.85 -23.19
N ALA A 122 -6.53 16.69 -22.23
CA ALA A 122 -5.39 16.41 -21.34
C ALA A 122 -5.74 15.28 -20.37
N ILE A 123 -6.95 15.26 -19.83
CA ILE A 123 -7.43 14.17 -18.95
C ILE A 123 -7.36 12.85 -19.68
N GLN A 124 -7.89 12.76 -20.90
CA GLN A 124 -7.86 11.53 -21.69
C GLN A 124 -6.43 11.01 -21.88
N LYS A 125 -5.50 11.90 -22.22
CA LYS A 125 -4.08 11.55 -22.41
C LYS A 125 -3.43 11.05 -21.11
N LEU A 126 -3.76 11.66 -19.98
CA LEU A 126 -3.26 11.24 -18.67
C LEU A 126 -3.86 9.91 -18.23
N LEU A 127 -5.16 9.67 -18.50
CA LEU A 127 -5.82 8.39 -18.24
C LEU A 127 -5.21 7.25 -19.06
N ASP A 128 -4.94 7.47 -20.35
CA ASP A 128 -4.29 6.47 -21.20
C ASP A 128 -2.91 6.09 -20.65
N GLN A 129 -2.17 7.06 -20.12
CA GLN A 129 -0.87 6.83 -19.47
C GLN A 129 -1.01 6.11 -18.13
N LEU A 130 -2.01 6.45 -17.31
CA LEU A 130 -2.27 5.77 -16.03
C LEU A 130 -2.72 4.33 -16.24
N ILE A 131 -3.55 4.07 -17.26
CA ILE A 131 -3.97 2.72 -17.66
C ILE A 131 -2.75 1.92 -18.16
N SER A 132 -1.91 2.51 -19.01
CA SER A 132 -0.72 1.82 -19.52
C SER A 132 0.26 1.43 -18.43
N LYS A 133 0.33 2.21 -17.35
CA LYS A 133 1.15 1.94 -16.17
C LYS A 133 0.43 1.07 -15.12
N LYS A 134 -0.79 0.66 -15.40
CA LYS A 134 -1.62 -0.14 -14.50
C LYS A 134 -1.87 0.51 -13.13
N TYR A 135 -2.01 1.82 -13.10
CA TYR A 135 -2.46 2.56 -11.89
C TYR A 135 -3.97 2.71 -11.85
N VAL A 136 -4.62 2.64 -13.01
CA VAL A 136 -6.07 2.78 -13.19
C VAL A 136 -6.55 1.76 -14.19
N GLU A 137 -7.72 1.20 -13.96
CA GLU A 137 -8.48 0.41 -14.93
C GLU A 137 -9.92 0.92 -15.01
N ARG A 138 -10.59 0.62 -16.10
CA ARG A 138 -12.03 0.84 -16.20
C ARG A 138 -12.72 -0.19 -15.31
N GLY A 139 -13.68 0.28 -14.51
CA GLY A 139 -14.48 -0.60 -13.69
C GLY A 139 -15.48 -1.42 -14.51
N GLU A 140 -16.10 -2.40 -13.86
CA GLU A 140 -17.12 -3.28 -14.48
C GLU A 140 -18.38 -2.53 -14.90
N ARG A 141 -18.70 -1.43 -14.24
CA ARG A 141 -19.83 -0.56 -14.60
C ARG A 141 -19.37 0.48 -15.60
N ASP A 142 -20.15 0.71 -16.64
CA ASP A 142 -19.86 1.75 -17.63
C ASP A 142 -19.65 3.11 -16.97
N GLY A 143 -18.55 3.77 -17.30
CA GLY A 143 -18.13 5.03 -16.68
C GLY A 143 -17.50 4.93 -15.30
N SER A 144 -17.33 3.73 -14.75
CA SER A 144 -16.63 3.56 -13.45
C SER A 144 -15.13 3.39 -13.63
N TRP A 145 -14.38 3.72 -12.56
CA TRP A 145 -12.92 3.63 -12.52
C TRP A 145 -12.46 2.89 -11.27
N ARG A 146 -11.45 2.09 -11.42
CA ARG A 146 -10.77 1.45 -10.30
C ARG A 146 -9.33 1.91 -10.25
N VAL A 147 -8.94 2.48 -9.12
CA VAL A 147 -7.56 2.88 -8.86
C VAL A 147 -6.84 1.72 -8.19
N PHE A 148 -5.71 1.34 -8.73
CA PHE A 148 -4.86 0.29 -8.14
C PHE A 148 -3.40 0.50 -8.59
N VAL A 149 -2.48 -0.05 -7.83
CA VAL A 149 -1.08 -0.18 -8.24
C VAL A 149 -0.85 -1.64 -8.52
N SER A 150 -0.61 -1.96 -9.78
CA SER A 150 -0.27 -3.33 -10.16
C SER A 150 1.09 -3.71 -9.60
N GLN A 151 1.14 -4.87 -9.06
CA GLN A 151 2.35 -5.55 -8.62
C GLN A 151 3.17 -6.05 -9.82
#